data_71932e72d6812db47b5ec1147b64504e
#
_entry.id   71932e72d6812db47b5ec1147b64504e
#
_cell.length_a   1.000
_cell.length_b   1.000
_cell.length_c   1.000
_cell.angle_alpha   90.00
_cell.angle_beta   90.00
_cell.angle_gamma   90.00
#
_symmetry.space_group_name_H-M   'P 1'
#
loop_
_entity.id
_entity.type
_entity.pdbx_description
1 polymer ?
#
loop_
_entity_poly.entity_id
_entity_poly.type
_entity_poly.pdbx_seq_one_letter_code
_entity_poly.pdbx_strand_id
1 'polypeptide(L)'
;MVHKIHIPVMGICYTADTPIRVAHLGITSVISLVDDGLLEEYRMAYAERLGLDLGSPQTTRIGRIRSYLDFIADEVERKFTRLCACRFDGGSDKDLYFLMLPLDSRLRVEYDGIFAKTGLARIAAEAALTEKMEPGEIQANIMVGLNHEEAAFDAVRGFAASKVAGALVLSAGVNLSVFEEIAKCKDFYRTGTRPPKKKIILKVSDYRSALVQGRYLAKKGLEVYEYRIESGVNCGGHAFFESKKLLLDVVREFVEKRKELFETTCSMITKFADSCDAGDNDATVSVQGILPPPSPARITAQGGLCAPEDIAQVLLLGIDGVGVGTPFLLVPQATSVDKETRRLLASAKPEDVCISHASPLGIPFVNLQTSTAARICEQKIQEYFAPESEKSRSPELKPGFPCRQHYLCQNIPGFDHPVCMASREYVMHRLAEIDALEKEDLEACKMHPYNADVEQSQPVVHEKISQEFDSLESSIRRKYDKLRRVTLSRECICRFLGNAGREEIREKSPSLHYQPECVAVARGSQPARTREPVTICPNPDIGYFDREYTLLEMMQHLYGTGKRLTPKDKPSAFEVEERLLKNALL
;
A
#
# COMPACT_ATOMS: atom_id res chain seq x y z
N MET A 1 -8.85 -20.08 0.43
CA MET A 1 -7.44 -19.64 0.63
C MET A 1 -6.78 -20.56 1.63
N VAL A 2 -5.63 -21.05 1.31
CA VAL A 2 -4.85 -22.00 2.10
C VAL A 2 -4.29 -21.32 3.37
N HIS A 3 -3.74 -20.13 3.24
CA HIS A 3 -3.25 -19.34 4.36
C HIS A 3 -4.27 -18.29 4.82
N LYS A 4 -4.34 -18.04 6.14
CA LYS A 4 -5.07 -16.89 6.72
C LYS A 4 -4.28 -15.59 6.65
N ILE A 5 -2.99 -15.66 6.29
CA ILE A 5 -2.10 -14.52 6.10
C ILE A 5 -1.97 -14.24 4.62
N HIS A 6 -2.07 -12.95 4.23
CA HIS A 6 -1.73 -12.48 2.89
C HIS A 6 -0.68 -11.37 2.97
N ILE A 7 0.08 -11.18 1.89
CA ILE A 7 1.09 -10.12 1.78
C ILE A 7 0.45 -8.92 1.06
N PRO A 8 0.22 -7.79 1.74
CA PRO A 8 -0.31 -6.57 1.12
C PRO A 8 0.74 -5.85 0.27
N VAL A 9 0.35 -4.80 -0.42
CA VAL A 9 1.30 -3.87 -1.05
C VAL A 9 2.15 -3.20 0.03
N MET A 10 3.47 -3.35 -0.06
CA MET A 10 4.45 -2.75 0.85
C MET A 10 5.29 -1.66 0.18
N GLY A 11 4.77 -1.06 -0.82
CA GLY A 11 5.41 -0.15 -1.74
C GLY A 11 5.15 -0.61 -3.17
N ILE A 12 5.16 0.33 -4.10
CA ILE A 12 4.77 0.04 -5.50
C ILE A 12 5.72 -0.99 -6.12
N CYS A 13 7.00 -0.94 -5.78
CA CYS A 13 8.04 -1.80 -6.36
C CYS A 13 8.31 -3.07 -5.56
N TYR A 14 8.26 -3.03 -4.24
CA TYR A 14 8.73 -4.15 -3.40
C TYR A 14 7.89 -5.41 -3.51
N THR A 15 6.62 -5.27 -3.92
CA THR A 15 5.67 -6.36 -4.08
C THR A 15 5.23 -6.59 -5.52
N ALA A 16 5.87 -5.91 -6.48
CA ALA A 16 5.49 -6.05 -7.88
C ALA A 16 5.57 -7.51 -8.37
N ASP A 17 6.59 -8.27 -7.99
CA ASP A 17 6.78 -9.67 -8.37
C ASP A 17 6.51 -10.68 -7.23
N THR A 18 5.97 -10.23 -6.10
CA THR A 18 5.65 -11.11 -4.97
C THR A 18 4.78 -12.31 -5.36
N PRO A 19 3.74 -12.22 -6.22
CA PRO A 19 2.99 -13.40 -6.64
C PRO A 19 3.85 -14.46 -7.31
N ILE A 20 4.82 -14.08 -8.17
CA ILE A 20 5.75 -15.02 -8.80
C ILE A 20 6.61 -15.74 -7.75
N ARG A 21 6.89 -15.06 -6.61
CA ARG A 21 7.75 -15.57 -5.55
C ARG A 21 7.03 -16.52 -4.60
N VAL A 22 5.76 -16.26 -4.26
CA VAL A 22 5.10 -16.94 -3.14
C VAL A 22 3.75 -17.60 -3.48
N ALA A 23 3.08 -17.22 -4.59
CA ALA A 23 1.73 -17.74 -4.84
C ALA A 23 1.72 -19.25 -5.09
N HIS A 24 2.75 -19.80 -5.73
CA HIS A 24 2.87 -21.27 -5.92
C HIS A 24 2.96 -22.03 -4.58
N LEU A 25 3.30 -21.34 -3.48
CA LEU A 25 3.35 -21.88 -2.12
C LEU A 25 2.03 -21.65 -1.34
N GLY A 26 0.95 -21.26 -2.01
CA GLY A 26 -0.38 -21.04 -1.41
C GLY A 26 -0.56 -19.68 -0.76
N ILE A 27 0.43 -18.77 -0.79
CA ILE A 27 0.39 -17.47 -0.14
C ILE A 27 -0.20 -16.42 -1.10
N THR A 28 -1.32 -15.83 -0.71
CA THR A 28 -1.96 -14.72 -1.44
C THR A 28 -1.14 -13.43 -1.28
N SER A 29 -1.00 -12.66 -2.35
CA SER A 29 -0.29 -11.39 -2.33
C SER A 29 -0.91 -10.36 -3.25
N VAL A 30 -0.63 -9.08 -2.94
CA VAL A 30 -1.21 -7.93 -3.62
C VAL A 30 -0.12 -7.14 -4.33
N ILE A 31 -0.32 -6.84 -5.61
CA ILE A 31 0.53 -5.94 -6.39
C ILE A 31 -0.15 -4.59 -6.57
N SER A 32 0.62 -3.52 -6.79
CA SER A 32 0.08 -2.21 -7.14
C SER A 32 0.08 -2.02 -8.66
N LEU A 33 -1.03 -1.54 -9.22
CA LEU A 33 -1.14 -1.20 -10.65
C LEU A 33 -0.82 0.27 -10.94
N VAL A 34 -0.29 1.02 -9.98
CA VAL A 34 -0.02 2.46 -10.11
C VAL A 34 1.10 2.73 -11.11
N ASP A 35 2.21 2.04 -11.02
CA ASP A 35 3.37 2.17 -11.93
C ASP A 35 3.39 1.05 -12.98
N ASP A 36 2.61 1.23 -14.03
CA ASP A 36 2.52 0.27 -15.13
C ASP A 36 3.82 0.18 -15.96
N GLY A 37 4.62 1.23 -15.99
CA GLY A 37 5.96 1.20 -16.59
C GLY A 37 6.89 0.25 -15.86
N LEU A 38 6.90 0.28 -14.52
CA LEU A 38 7.64 -0.66 -13.69
C LEU A 38 7.17 -2.10 -13.91
N LEU A 39 5.85 -2.34 -14.01
CA LEU A 39 5.31 -3.68 -14.29
C LEU A 39 5.84 -4.24 -15.61
N GLU A 40 5.91 -3.40 -16.66
CA GLU A 40 6.48 -3.80 -17.95
C GLU A 40 7.99 -4.06 -17.85
N GLU A 41 8.75 -3.26 -17.10
CA GLU A 41 10.17 -3.53 -16.85
C GLU A 41 10.36 -4.91 -16.18
N TYR A 42 9.54 -5.24 -15.18
CA TYR A 42 9.56 -6.58 -14.55
C TYR A 42 9.25 -7.69 -15.56
N ARG A 43 8.22 -7.50 -16.39
CA ARG A 43 7.85 -8.49 -17.42
C ARG A 43 9.02 -8.78 -18.37
N MET A 44 9.67 -7.73 -18.88
CA MET A 44 10.79 -7.87 -19.81
C MET A 44 12.01 -8.50 -19.14
N ALA A 45 12.33 -8.09 -17.91
CA ALA A 45 13.45 -8.64 -17.15
C ALA A 45 13.28 -10.14 -16.83
N TYR A 46 12.07 -10.53 -16.48
CA TYR A 46 11.76 -11.95 -16.26
C TYR A 46 11.80 -12.75 -17.56
N ALA A 47 11.32 -12.18 -18.67
CA ALA A 47 11.40 -12.82 -19.99
C ALA A 47 12.85 -13.13 -20.36
N GLU A 48 13.73 -12.13 -20.25
CA GLU A 48 15.16 -12.30 -20.53
C GLU A 48 15.78 -13.40 -19.65
N ARG A 49 15.53 -13.34 -18.33
CA ARG A 49 16.08 -14.34 -17.39
C ARG A 49 15.59 -15.76 -17.64
N LEU A 50 14.36 -15.92 -18.12
CA LEU A 50 13.76 -17.23 -18.40
C LEU A 50 13.97 -17.68 -19.85
N GLY A 51 14.61 -16.87 -20.68
CA GLY A 51 14.80 -17.16 -22.10
C GLY A 51 13.49 -17.16 -22.89
N LEU A 52 12.50 -16.35 -22.47
CA LEU A 52 11.19 -16.27 -23.12
C LEU A 52 11.15 -15.11 -24.10
N ASP A 53 10.62 -15.37 -25.31
CA ASP A 53 10.27 -14.29 -26.23
C ASP A 53 8.84 -13.81 -25.95
N LEU A 54 8.71 -12.66 -25.31
CA LEU A 54 7.42 -12.01 -25.03
C LEU A 54 7.11 -10.87 -26.03
N GLY A 55 7.86 -10.77 -27.11
CA GLY A 55 7.74 -9.70 -28.11
C GLY A 55 8.17 -8.34 -27.60
N SER A 56 7.82 -7.30 -28.36
CA SER A 56 8.16 -5.90 -28.02
C SER A 56 7.43 -5.41 -26.77
N PRO A 57 8.00 -4.43 -26.03
CA PRO A 57 7.33 -3.79 -24.90
C PRO A 57 5.98 -3.19 -25.29
N GLN A 58 5.02 -3.29 -24.38
CA GLN A 58 3.68 -2.75 -24.58
C GLN A 58 3.68 -1.21 -24.51
N THR A 59 2.98 -0.55 -25.41
CA THR A 59 2.98 0.91 -25.55
C THR A 59 1.87 1.58 -24.74
N THR A 60 0.73 0.89 -24.55
CA THR A 60 -0.42 1.44 -23.81
C THR A 60 -0.41 0.99 -22.35
N ARG A 61 -0.96 1.81 -21.44
CA ARG A 61 -1.12 1.47 -20.02
C ARG A 61 -1.92 0.18 -19.81
N ILE A 62 -3.07 0.07 -20.48
CA ILE A 62 -3.92 -1.15 -20.44
C ILE A 62 -3.11 -2.38 -20.92
N GLY A 63 -2.37 -2.22 -22.00
CA GLY A 63 -1.52 -3.29 -22.55
C GLY A 63 -0.44 -3.74 -21.58
N ARG A 64 0.30 -2.81 -20.97
CA ARG A 64 1.33 -3.11 -19.96
C ARG A 64 0.76 -3.85 -18.76
N ILE A 65 -0.31 -3.34 -18.17
CA ILE A 65 -0.97 -3.97 -17.02
C ILE A 65 -1.47 -5.38 -17.35
N ARG A 66 -2.21 -5.52 -18.46
CA ARG A 66 -2.73 -6.82 -18.91
C ARG A 66 -1.60 -7.82 -19.13
N SER A 67 -0.60 -7.44 -19.93
CA SER A 67 0.49 -8.35 -20.31
C SER A 67 1.33 -8.78 -19.10
N TYR A 68 1.54 -7.88 -18.13
CA TYR A 68 2.20 -8.23 -16.89
C TYR A 68 1.37 -9.20 -16.04
N LEU A 69 0.08 -8.94 -15.88
CA LEU A 69 -0.83 -9.82 -15.12
C LEU A 69 -0.95 -11.20 -15.78
N ASP A 70 -1.02 -11.28 -17.10
CA ASP A 70 -1.04 -12.52 -17.84
C ASP A 70 0.27 -13.30 -17.63
N PHE A 71 1.41 -12.60 -17.70
CA PHE A 71 2.73 -13.18 -17.47
C PHE A 71 2.87 -13.76 -16.05
N ILE A 72 2.48 -13.01 -15.00
CA ILE A 72 2.60 -13.54 -13.64
C ILE A 72 1.64 -14.69 -13.37
N ALA A 73 0.46 -14.71 -13.99
CA ALA A 73 -0.47 -15.84 -13.90
C ALA A 73 0.15 -17.11 -14.49
N ASP A 74 0.71 -17.01 -15.70
CA ASP A 74 1.38 -18.12 -16.37
C ASP A 74 2.60 -18.64 -15.56
N GLU A 75 3.39 -17.73 -14.97
CA GLU A 75 4.55 -18.11 -14.14
C GLU A 75 4.14 -18.77 -12.82
N VAL A 76 3.09 -18.28 -12.17
CA VAL A 76 2.56 -18.91 -10.94
C VAL A 76 2.05 -20.31 -11.27
N GLU A 77 1.28 -20.49 -12.35
CA GLU A 77 0.76 -21.78 -12.78
C GLU A 77 1.91 -22.76 -13.11
N ARG A 78 2.91 -22.30 -13.85
CA ARG A 78 4.10 -23.10 -14.18
C ARG A 78 4.85 -23.56 -12.92
N LYS A 79 5.08 -22.66 -11.97
CA LYS A 79 5.74 -23.00 -10.70
C LYS A 79 4.90 -23.92 -9.84
N PHE A 80 3.59 -23.69 -9.78
CA PHE A 80 2.67 -24.53 -9.01
C PHE A 80 2.60 -25.96 -9.58
N THR A 81 2.52 -26.11 -10.90
CA THR A 81 2.55 -27.42 -11.57
C THR A 81 3.84 -28.17 -11.26
N ARG A 82 4.99 -27.48 -11.30
CA ARG A 82 6.28 -28.09 -10.90
C ARG A 82 6.30 -28.49 -9.43
N LEU A 83 5.76 -27.64 -8.55
CA LEU A 83 5.64 -27.93 -7.12
C LEU A 83 4.79 -29.19 -6.89
N CYS A 84 3.65 -29.32 -7.53
CA CYS A 84 2.78 -30.50 -7.43
C CYS A 84 3.47 -31.78 -7.90
N ALA A 85 4.41 -31.68 -8.85
CA ALA A 85 5.18 -32.81 -9.33
C ALA A 85 6.36 -33.22 -8.41
N CYS A 86 6.76 -32.41 -7.44
CA CYS A 86 7.77 -32.75 -6.47
C CYS A 86 7.31 -33.91 -5.56
N ARG A 87 8.28 -34.65 -5.01
CA ARG A 87 8.00 -35.71 -4.01
C ARG A 87 7.94 -35.12 -2.60
N PHE A 88 7.29 -35.85 -1.70
CA PHE A 88 7.36 -35.60 -0.27
C PHE A 88 8.55 -36.35 0.30
N ASP A 89 9.64 -35.65 0.63
CA ASP A 89 10.88 -36.23 1.18
C ASP A 89 11.28 -35.63 2.53
N GLY A 90 10.48 -34.68 3.04
CA GLY A 90 10.70 -33.99 4.31
C GLY A 90 11.50 -32.68 4.19
N GLY A 91 11.94 -32.30 2.97
CA GLY A 91 12.74 -31.09 2.74
C GLY A 91 12.53 -30.44 1.38
N SER A 92 11.62 -30.97 0.56
CA SER A 92 11.33 -30.44 -0.77
C SER A 92 10.55 -29.12 -0.71
N ASP A 93 10.48 -28.40 -1.83
CA ASP A 93 9.61 -27.22 -1.96
C ASP A 93 8.14 -27.57 -1.70
N LYS A 94 7.71 -28.81 -2.00
CA LYS A 94 6.37 -29.30 -1.72
C LYS A 94 6.13 -29.47 -0.22
N ASP A 95 7.13 -29.93 0.52
CA ASP A 95 7.06 -30.00 1.98
C ASP A 95 6.98 -28.58 2.58
N LEU A 96 7.70 -27.59 2.04
CA LEU A 96 7.63 -26.19 2.48
C LEU A 96 6.22 -25.63 2.41
N TYR A 97 5.44 -25.96 1.36
CA TYR A 97 4.04 -25.55 1.24
C TYR A 97 3.23 -25.91 2.48
N PHE A 98 3.39 -27.12 3.01
CA PHE A 98 2.66 -27.60 4.19
C PHE A 98 3.31 -27.16 5.51
N LEU A 99 4.64 -27.08 5.58
CA LEU A 99 5.37 -26.66 6.77
C LEU A 99 5.12 -25.20 7.16
N MET A 100 4.67 -24.37 6.20
CA MET A 100 4.27 -22.98 6.44
C MET A 100 2.83 -22.83 6.96
N LEU A 101 2.03 -23.90 7.01
CA LEU A 101 0.65 -23.86 7.50
C LEU A 101 0.59 -23.91 9.05
N PRO A 102 -0.50 -23.37 9.66
CA PRO A 102 -0.78 -23.57 11.07
C PRO A 102 -0.84 -25.05 11.42
N LEU A 103 -0.36 -25.45 12.61
CA LEU A 103 -0.31 -26.84 13.05
C LEU A 103 -1.70 -27.50 13.15
N ASP A 104 -2.73 -26.71 13.45
CA ASP A 104 -4.14 -27.13 13.57
C ASP A 104 -4.89 -27.12 12.24
N SER A 105 -4.27 -26.65 11.16
CA SER A 105 -4.92 -26.67 9.85
C SER A 105 -5.08 -28.11 9.34
N ARG A 106 -6.23 -28.40 8.75
CA ARG A 106 -6.54 -29.72 8.21
C ARG A 106 -5.46 -30.23 7.25
N LEU A 107 -4.97 -29.38 6.35
CA LEU A 107 -3.93 -29.76 5.40
C LEU A 107 -2.60 -30.07 6.09
N ARG A 108 -2.24 -29.35 7.17
CA ARG A 108 -1.02 -29.62 7.92
C ARG A 108 -1.12 -30.92 8.68
N VAL A 109 -2.22 -31.20 9.34
CA VAL A 109 -2.47 -32.47 10.04
C VAL A 109 -2.42 -33.65 9.07
N GLU A 110 -3.03 -33.54 7.90
CA GLU A 110 -2.97 -34.58 6.86
C GLU A 110 -1.53 -34.78 6.34
N TYR A 111 -0.77 -33.69 6.13
CA TYR A 111 0.64 -33.75 5.73
C TYR A 111 1.51 -34.47 6.78
N ASP A 112 1.41 -34.07 8.05
CA ASP A 112 2.18 -34.71 9.12
C ASP A 112 1.85 -36.21 9.22
N GLY A 113 0.61 -36.59 8.94
CA GLY A 113 0.14 -37.96 8.94
C GLY A 113 0.61 -38.84 7.77
N ILE A 114 1.16 -38.28 6.67
CA ILE A 114 1.64 -39.11 5.54
C ILE A 114 2.92 -39.90 5.91
N PHE A 115 3.76 -39.34 6.76
CA PHE A 115 5.05 -39.98 7.14
C PHE A 115 4.89 -41.20 8.01
N ALA A 116 3.74 -41.39 8.66
CA ALA A 116 3.39 -42.60 9.39
C ALA A 116 2.89 -43.74 8.49
N LYS A 117 2.64 -43.47 7.20
CA LYS A 117 2.11 -44.43 6.24
C LYS A 117 3.22 -45.02 5.39
N THR A 118 3.01 -46.24 4.88
CA THR A 118 3.95 -46.95 4.01
C THR A 118 3.25 -47.56 2.78
N GLY A 119 4.04 -47.92 1.76
CA GLY A 119 3.56 -48.59 0.56
C GLY A 119 2.43 -47.85 -0.15
N LEU A 120 1.43 -48.57 -0.64
CA LEU A 120 0.32 -48.05 -1.40
C LEU A 120 -0.52 -47.02 -0.59
N ALA A 121 -0.64 -47.18 0.71
CA ALA A 121 -1.37 -46.28 1.59
C ALA A 121 -0.69 -44.88 1.66
N ARG A 122 0.65 -44.84 1.61
CA ARG A 122 1.41 -43.59 1.53
C ARG A 122 1.21 -42.92 0.18
N ILE A 123 1.36 -43.65 -0.93
CA ILE A 123 1.19 -43.13 -2.29
C ILE A 123 -0.21 -42.52 -2.47
N ALA A 124 -1.25 -43.24 -2.03
CA ALA A 124 -2.61 -42.74 -2.10
C ALA A 124 -2.83 -41.46 -1.28
N ALA A 125 -2.26 -41.39 -0.07
CA ALA A 125 -2.36 -40.21 0.79
C ALA A 125 -1.61 -39.00 0.20
N GLU A 126 -0.42 -39.19 -0.36
CA GLU A 126 0.36 -38.16 -1.05
C GLU A 126 -0.39 -37.60 -2.28
N ALA A 127 -1.01 -38.46 -3.08
CA ALA A 127 -1.83 -38.07 -4.22
C ALA A 127 -3.05 -37.24 -3.77
N ALA A 128 -3.82 -37.76 -2.81
CA ALA A 128 -4.99 -37.06 -2.27
C ALA A 128 -4.65 -35.71 -1.61
N LEU A 129 -3.48 -35.60 -0.99
CA LEU A 129 -3.01 -34.34 -0.41
C LEU A 129 -2.60 -33.33 -1.51
N THR A 130 -1.94 -33.83 -2.56
CA THR A 130 -1.55 -33.01 -3.71
C THR A 130 -2.76 -32.42 -4.44
N GLU A 131 -3.84 -33.17 -4.60
CA GLU A 131 -5.11 -32.69 -5.19
C GLU A 131 -5.78 -31.56 -4.40
N LYS A 132 -5.47 -31.41 -3.10
CA LYS A 132 -5.99 -30.35 -2.24
C LYS A 132 -5.13 -29.09 -2.23
N MET A 133 -3.96 -29.12 -2.87
CA MET A 133 -3.10 -27.95 -2.97
C MET A 133 -3.73 -26.91 -3.90
N GLU A 134 -3.66 -25.66 -3.49
CA GLU A 134 -4.13 -24.52 -4.27
C GLU A 134 -3.05 -23.43 -4.26
N PRO A 135 -2.81 -22.74 -5.39
CA PRO A 135 -1.94 -21.58 -5.39
C PRO A 135 -2.59 -20.42 -4.63
N GLY A 136 -1.77 -19.51 -4.10
CA GLY A 136 -2.23 -18.25 -3.53
C GLY A 136 -2.84 -17.35 -4.61
N GLU A 137 -3.80 -16.54 -4.22
CA GLU A 137 -4.49 -15.62 -5.14
C GLU A 137 -3.58 -14.44 -5.52
N ILE A 138 -3.61 -14.06 -6.79
CA ILE A 138 -3.00 -12.83 -7.29
C ILE A 138 -4.02 -11.72 -7.13
N GLN A 139 -3.73 -10.73 -6.28
CA GLN A 139 -4.59 -9.57 -6.09
C GLN A 139 -3.91 -8.30 -6.60
N ALA A 140 -4.69 -7.36 -7.11
CA ALA A 140 -4.18 -6.13 -7.69
C ALA A 140 -4.82 -4.91 -7.03
N ASN A 141 -4.01 -3.97 -6.55
CA ASN A 141 -4.46 -2.76 -5.85
C ASN A 141 -4.46 -1.55 -6.77
N ILE A 142 -5.55 -0.78 -6.73
CA ILE A 142 -5.64 0.57 -7.27
C ILE A 142 -6.02 1.56 -6.16
N MET A 143 -5.45 2.77 -6.22
CA MET A 143 -5.72 3.85 -5.27
C MET A 143 -6.79 4.79 -5.85
N VAL A 144 -8.07 4.43 -5.68
CA VAL A 144 -9.20 5.04 -6.38
C VAL A 144 -9.42 6.52 -6.11
N GLY A 145 -9.01 7.02 -4.95
CA GLY A 145 -9.11 8.44 -4.59
C GLY A 145 -7.85 9.26 -4.87
N LEU A 146 -6.76 8.62 -5.28
CA LEU A 146 -5.45 9.26 -5.42
C LEU A 146 -4.86 9.17 -6.82
N ASN A 147 -5.23 8.15 -7.58
CA ASN A 147 -4.83 8.05 -8.98
C ASN A 147 -5.57 9.11 -9.81
N HIS A 148 -4.88 9.64 -10.81
CA HIS A 148 -5.58 10.35 -11.88
C HIS A 148 -6.68 9.44 -12.45
N GLU A 149 -7.86 9.98 -12.73
CA GLU A 149 -9.07 9.21 -13.06
C GLU A 149 -8.85 8.26 -14.23
N GLU A 150 -8.29 8.75 -15.34
CA GLU A 150 -7.96 7.92 -16.51
C GLU A 150 -6.98 6.77 -16.17
N ALA A 151 -6.01 7.02 -15.30
CA ALA A 151 -5.07 6.00 -14.85
C ALA A 151 -5.75 4.89 -14.03
N ALA A 152 -6.77 5.25 -13.25
CA ALA A 152 -7.57 4.28 -12.50
C ALA A 152 -8.46 3.45 -13.44
N PHE A 153 -9.09 4.08 -14.44
CA PHE A 153 -9.89 3.38 -15.46
C PHE A 153 -9.05 2.39 -16.26
N ASP A 154 -7.89 2.81 -16.74
CA ASP A 154 -6.98 1.93 -17.47
C ASP A 154 -6.51 0.74 -16.62
N ALA A 155 -6.30 0.95 -15.32
CA ALA A 155 -5.96 -0.13 -14.41
C ALA A 155 -7.12 -1.13 -14.25
N VAL A 156 -8.37 -0.67 -14.13
CA VAL A 156 -9.57 -1.52 -14.13
C VAL A 156 -9.67 -2.32 -15.44
N ARG A 157 -9.54 -1.65 -16.58
CA ARG A 157 -9.63 -2.28 -17.91
C ARG A 157 -8.52 -3.31 -18.11
N GLY A 158 -7.29 -2.96 -17.76
CA GLY A 158 -6.13 -3.86 -17.85
C GLY A 158 -6.29 -5.10 -16.97
N PHE A 159 -6.77 -4.93 -15.72
CA PHE A 159 -7.06 -6.05 -14.83
C PHE A 159 -8.23 -6.90 -15.36
N ALA A 160 -9.34 -6.28 -15.77
CA ALA A 160 -10.50 -6.99 -16.30
C ALA A 160 -10.16 -7.83 -17.53
N ALA A 161 -9.30 -7.30 -18.43
CA ALA A 161 -8.88 -7.98 -19.63
C ALA A 161 -7.80 -9.07 -19.43
N SER A 162 -7.22 -9.19 -18.22
CA SER A 162 -6.17 -10.16 -17.92
C SER A 162 -6.71 -11.56 -17.65
N LYS A 163 -5.84 -12.59 -17.72
CA LYS A 163 -6.15 -13.99 -17.37
C LYS A 163 -6.37 -14.18 -15.86
N VAL A 164 -5.85 -13.30 -14.99
CA VAL A 164 -5.88 -13.43 -13.54
C VAL A 164 -7.30 -13.61 -13.04
N ALA A 165 -7.60 -14.76 -12.42
CA ALA A 165 -8.84 -15.02 -11.71
C ALA A 165 -8.67 -14.64 -10.23
N GLY A 166 -8.54 -13.33 -9.95
CA GLY A 166 -8.21 -12.80 -8.63
C GLY A 166 -9.07 -11.61 -8.24
N ALA A 167 -8.60 -10.84 -7.28
CA ALA A 167 -9.34 -9.71 -6.74
C ALA A 167 -8.71 -8.35 -7.06
N LEU A 168 -9.56 -7.38 -7.41
CA LEU A 168 -9.21 -5.97 -7.49
C LEU A 168 -9.44 -5.33 -6.12
N VAL A 169 -8.37 -4.82 -5.52
CA VAL A 169 -8.39 -4.14 -4.22
C VAL A 169 -8.53 -2.64 -4.45
N LEU A 170 -9.65 -2.07 -3.99
CA LEU A 170 -9.95 -0.65 -4.07
C LEU A 170 -9.53 0.03 -2.77
N SER A 171 -8.60 0.96 -2.84
CA SER A 171 -8.01 1.63 -1.67
C SER A 171 -8.02 3.15 -1.80
N ALA A 172 -7.73 3.83 -0.68
CA ALA A 172 -7.55 5.27 -0.59
C ALA A 172 -8.78 6.10 -0.99
N GLY A 173 -9.94 5.77 -0.40
CA GLY A 173 -11.15 6.56 -0.53
C GLY A 173 -12.20 5.99 -1.48
N VAL A 174 -13.16 6.82 -1.86
CA VAL A 174 -14.29 6.48 -2.71
C VAL A 174 -14.19 7.25 -4.01
N ASN A 175 -14.33 6.56 -5.13
CA ASN A 175 -14.48 7.17 -6.44
C ASN A 175 -15.58 6.46 -7.22
N LEU A 176 -16.72 7.12 -7.38
CA LEU A 176 -17.91 6.54 -8.01
C LEU A 176 -17.68 6.26 -9.50
N SER A 177 -16.89 7.09 -10.20
CA SER A 177 -16.56 6.87 -11.61
C SER A 177 -15.78 5.57 -11.83
N VAL A 178 -14.90 5.21 -10.89
CA VAL A 178 -14.18 3.92 -10.92
C VAL A 178 -15.15 2.74 -10.72
N PHE A 179 -16.14 2.89 -9.82
CA PHE A 179 -17.17 1.86 -9.62
C PHE A 179 -18.04 1.68 -10.87
N GLU A 180 -18.34 2.79 -11.58
CA GLU A 180 -19.02 2.74 -12.89
C GLU A 180 -18.18 1.98 -13.91
N GLU A 181 -16.87 2.22 -13.94
CA GLU A 181 -15.97 1.52 -14.87
C GLU A 181 -15.91 0.02 -14.59
N ILE A 182 -15.89 -0.39 -13.32
CA ILE A 182 -15.97 -1.81 -12.91
C ILE A 182 -17.29 -2.42 -13.36
N ALA A 183 -18.41 -1.70 -13.23
CA ALA A 183 -19.74 -2.17 -13.60
C ALA A 183 -19.89 -2.44 -15.11
N LYS A 184 -19.02 -1.92 -15.96
CA LYS A 184 -18.98 -2.24 -17.40
C LYS A 184 -18.34 -3.60 -17.70
N CYS A 185 -17.73 -4.26 -16.74
CA CYS A 185 -16.94 -5.47 -16.95
C CYS A 185 -17.68 -6.71 -16.44
N LYS A 186 -18.09 -7.61 -17.35
CA LYS A 186 -18.89 -8.82 -17.05
C LYS A 186 -18.26 -9.74 -16.00
N ASP A 187 -16.94 -9.86 -16.00
CA ASP A 187 -16.19 -10.80 -15.14
C ASP A 187 -16.31 -10.47 -13.64
N PHE A 188 -16.80 -9.28 -13.28
CA PHE A 188 -17.08 -8.91 -11.88
C PHE A 188 -18.47 -9.32 -11.37
N TYR A 189 -19.31 -9.83 -12.24
CA TYR A 189 -20.65 -10.25 -11.84
C TYR A 189 -20.73 -11.72 -11.51
N ARG A 190 -21.49 -12.05 -10.48
CA ARG A 190 -21.93 -13.42 -10.19
C ARG A 190 -22.99 -13.83 -11.21
N THR A 191 -22.83 -14.99 -11.81
CA THR A 191 -23.79 -15.53 -12.78
C THR A 191 -24.31 -16.88 -12.29
N GLY A 192 -25.57 -16.95 -11.91
CA GLY A 192 -26.13 -18.12 -11.26
C GLY A 192 -25.37 -18.48 -9.99
N THR A 193 -25.02 -19.75 -9.80
CA THR A 193 -24.26 -20.22 -8.64
C THR A 193 -22.75 -19.99 -8.75
N ARG A 194 -22.25 -19.51 -9.89
CA ARG A 194 -20.81 -19.30 -10.10
C ARG A 194 -20.37 -17.97 -9.50
N PRO A 195 -19.31 -17.96 -8.68
CA PRO A 195 -18.76 -16.71 -8.17
C PRO A 195 -18.16 -15.87 -9.31
N PRO A 196 -18.01 -14.55 -9.13
CA PRO A 196 -17.34 -13.70 -10.11
C PRO A 196 -15.94 -14.22 -10.39
N LYS A 197 -15.52 -14.17 -11.67
CA LYS A 197 -14.14 -14.48 -12.06
C LYS A 197 -13.17 -13.44 -11.52
N LYS A 198 -13.60 -12.17 -11.51
CA LYS A 198 -12.91 -11.03 -10.91
C LYS A 198 -13.65 -10.62 -9.66
N LYS A 199 -12.95 -10.54 -8.55
CA LYS A 199 -13.54 -10.21 -7.24
C LYS A 199 -13.26 -8.76 -6.88
N ILE A 200 -14.09 -8.18 -6.02
CA ILE A 200 -13.91 -6.82 -5.50
C ILE A 200 -13.56 -6.90 -4.01
N ILE A 201 -12.45 -6.28 -3.62
CA ILE A 201 -12.07 -6.08 -2.23
C ILE A 201 -12.13 -4.58 -1.94
N LEU A 202 -12.86 -4.20 -0.91
CA LEU A 202 -12.87 -2.82 -0.40
C LEU A 202 -11.94 -2.69 0.79
N LYS A 203 -10.93 -1.82 0.67
CA LYS A 203 -10.04 -1.45 1.77
C LYS A 203 -10.62 -0.23 2.48
N VAL A 204 -10.96 -0.38 3.77
CA VAL A 204 -11.75 0.58 4.53
C VAL A 204 -11.19 0.76 5.95
N SER A 205 -11.37 1.95 6.53
CA SER A 205 -10.96 2.28 7.90
C SER A 205 -12.15 2.47 8.87
N ASP A 206 -13.38 2.32 8.40
CA ASP A 206 -14.59 2.42 9.22
C ASP A 206 -15.78 1.70 8.56
N TYR A 207 -16.74 1.31 9.41
CA TYR A 207 -17.94 0.57 8.97
C TYR A 207 -18.86 1.41 8.07
N ARG A 208 -18.98 2.72 8.33
CA ARG A 208 -19.85 3.61 7.55
C ARG A 208 -19.37 3.70 6.10
N SER A 209 -18.08 3.87 5.89
CA SER A 209 -17.46 3.85 4.55
C SER A 209 -17.71 2.53 3.83
N ALA A 210 -17.57 1.40 4.54
CA ALA A 210 -17.84 0.08 3.98
C ALA A 210 -19.30 -0.08 3.56
N LEU A 211 -20.24 0.34 4.40
CA LEU A 211 -21.67 0.27 4.13
C LEU A 211 -22.05 1.12 2.90
N VAL A 212 -21.54 2.36 2.83
CA VAL A 212 -21.84 3.28 1.71
C VAL A 212 -21.31 2.71 0.39
N GLN A 213 -20.06 2.26 0.37
CA GLN A 213 -19.42 1.71 -0.82
C GLN A 213 -20.08 0.37 -1.24
N GLY A 214 -20.30 -0.53 -0.26
CA GLY A 214 -20.96 -1.81 -0.50
C GLY A 214 -22.37 -1.65 -1.06
N ARG A 215 -23.15 -0.71 -0.52
CA ARG A 215 -24.49 -0.38 -1.05
C ARG A 215 -24.44 0.18 -2.46
N TYR A 216 -23.46 1.01 -2.78
CA TYR A 216 -23.32 1.56 -4.13
C TYR A 216 -23.02 0.47 -5.16
N LEU A 217 -22.09 -0.44 -4.87
CA LEU A 217 -21.76 -1.58 -5.71
C LEU A 217 -22.97 -2.54 -5.84
N ALA A 218 -23.63 -2.85 -4.72
CA ALA A 218 -24.80 -3.73 -4.68
C ALA A 218 -25.97 -3.21 -5.53
N LYS A 219 -26.19 -1.88 -5.57
CA LYS A 219 -27.20 -1.25 -6.46
C LYS A 219 -26.89 -1.46 -7.95
N LYS A 220 -25.67 -1.84 -8.30
CA LYS A 220 -25.23 -2.17 -9.66
C LYS A 220 -25.10 -3.68 -9.89
N GLY A 221 -25.59 -4.50 -8.96
CA GLY A 221 -25.51 -5.95 -9.03
C GLY A 221 -24.14 -6.54 -8.72
N LEU A 222 -23.20 -5.73 -8.24
CA LEU A 222 -21.83 -6.14 -7.91
C LEU A 222 -21.73 -6.56 -6.44
N GLU A 223 -21.10 -7.72 -6.18
CA GLU A 223 -20.82 -8.19 -4.83
C GLU A 223 -19.45 -7.74 -4.34
N VAL A 224 -19.35 -7.37 -3.06
CA VAL A 224 -18.07 -7.21 -2.38
C VAL A 224 -17.65 -8.58 -1.84
N TYR A 225 -16.50 -9.06 -2.29
CA TYR A 225 -15.93 -10.33 -1.85
C TYR A 225 -15.30 -10.25 -0.47
N GLU A 226 -14.62 -9.12 -0.18
CA GLU A 226 -13.90 -8.92 1.07
C GLU A 226 -13.91 -7.45 1.48
N TYR A 227 -14.16 -7.19 2.78
CA TYR A 227 -13.85 -5.92 3.42
C TYR A 227 -12.52 -6.08 4.15
N ARG A 228 -11.52 -5.32 3.70
CA ARG A 228 -10.17 -5.30 4.27
C ARG A 228 -10.01 -4.09 5.16
N ILE A 229 -9.94 -4.32 6.46
CA ILE A 229 -9.92 -3.28 7.48
C ILE A 229 -8.49 -2.81 7.69
N GLU A 230 -8.28 -1.49 7.64
CA GLU A 230 -7.09 -0.82 8.14
C GLU A 230 -7.47 0.17 9.24
N SER A 231 -6.58 0.44 10.18
CA SER A 231 -6.85 1.53 11.12
C SER A 231 -6.62 2.89 10.47
N GLY A 232 -7.25 3.92 11.04
CA GLY A 232 -7.01 5.29 10.60
C GLY A 232 -5.57 5.78 10.84
N VAL A 233 -4.84 5.13 11.74
CA VAL A 233 -3.47 5.53 12.11
C VAL A 233 -2.41 4.85 11.25
N ASN A 234 -2.75 3.73 10.60
CA ASN A 234 -1.81 2.95 9.78
C ASN A 234 -2.49 2.42 8.52
N CYS A 235 -2.90 3.32 7.67
CA CYS A 235 -3.57 3.03 6.41
C CYS A 235 -2.55 3.10 5.25
N GLY A 236 -1.85 2.00 4.98
CA GLY A 236 -0.81 1.97 3.96
C GLY A 236 0.33 2.97 4.23
N GLY A 237 0.70 3.16 5.50
CA GLY A 237 1.68 4.15 5.95
C GLY A 237 1.10 5.54 6.23
N HIS A 238 -0.06 5.89 5.68
CA HIS A 238 -0.71 7.17 5.97
C HIS A 238 -1.53 7.12 7.27
N ALA A 239 -1.55 8.22 7.99
CA ALA A 239 -2.29 8.38 9.23
C ALA A 239 -3.41 9.41 9.08
N PHE A 240 -4.65 8.95 9.24
CA PHE A 240 -5.87 9.74 9.21
C PHE A 240 -6.42 9.86 10.62
N PHE A 241 -6.12 10.94 11.32
CA PHE A 241 -6.44 11.10 12.73
C PHE A 241 -7.91 11.45 13.03
N GLU A 242 -8.69 11.71 12.00
CA GLU A 242 -10.09 12.16 12.16
C GLU A 242 -10.98 11.10 12.82
N SER A 243 -10.78 9.82 12.53
CA SER A 243 -11.62 8.75 13.06
C SER A 243 -11.33 8.36 14.52
N LYS A 244 -10.11 8.60 15.01
CA LYS A 244 -9.60 8.17 16.34
C LYS A 244 -9.87 6.70 16.71
N LYS A 245 -10.39 5.88 15.78
CA LYS A 245 -10.70 4.47 16.00
C LYS A 245 -9.46 3.63 15.76
N LEU A 246 -9.15 2.77 16.70
CA LEU A 246 -8.07 1.79 16.61
C LEU A 246 -8.54 0.55 15.84
N LEU A 247 -7.58 -0.22 15.33
CA LEU A 247 -7.86 -1.41 14.51
C LEU A 247 -8.84 -2.38 15.17
N LEU A 248 -8.63 -2.70 16.45
CA LEU A 248 -9.49 -3.63 17.19
C LEU A 248 -10.94 -3.14 17.29
N ASP A 249 -11.16 -1.85 17.47
CA ASP A 249 -12.50 -1.29 17.60
C ASP A 249 -13.25 -1.37 16.27
N VAL A 250 -12.55 -1.05 15.18
CA VAL A 250 -13.12 -1.17 13.83
C VAL A 250 -13.44 -2.63 13.51
N VAL A 251 -12.53 -3.56 13.82
CA VAL A 251 -12.74 -5.00 13.59
C VAL A 251 -13.96 -5.51 14.38
N ARG A 252 -14.10 -5.17 15.66
CA ARG A 252 -15.25 -5.55 16.47
C ARG A 252 -16.56 -5.03 15.88
N GLU A 253 -16.62 -3.76 15.47
CA GLU A 253 -17.80 -3.18 14.83
C GLU A 253 -18.18 -3.95 13.55
N PHE A 254 -17.21 -4.34 12.73
CA PHE A 254 -17.48 -5.12 11.52
C PHE A 254 -17.99 -6.53 11.80
N VAL A 255 -17.43 -7.20 12.79
CA VAL A 255 -17.88 -8.55 13.18
C VAL A 255 -19.30 -8.52 13.73
N GLU A 256 -19.61 -7.56 14.60
CA GLU A 256 -20.96 -7.36 15.15
C GLU A 256 -22.00 -7.08 14.06
N LYS A 257 -21.65 -6.23 13.09
CA LYS A 257 -22.56 -5.78 12.03
C LYS A 257 -22.45 -6.57 10.73
N ARG A 258 -21.69 -7.68 10.71
CA ARG A 258 -21.46 -8.49 9.50
C ARG A 258 -22.74 -8.98 8.85
N LYS A 259 -23.70 -9.41 9.68
CA LYS A 259 -25.00 -9.91 9.20
C LYS A 259 -25.84 -8.79 8.58
N GLU A 260 -25.93 -7.63 9.23
CA GLU A 260 -26.65 -6.45 8.73
C GLU A 260 -26.10 -5.98 7.37
N LEU A 261 -24.77 -5.91 7.25
CA LEU A 261 -24.09 -5.53 6.03
C LEU A 261 -24.42 -6.50 4.88
N PHE A 262 -24.40 -7.80 5.17
CA PHE A 262 -24.73 -8.85 4.21
C PHE A 262 -26.19 -8.77 3.75
N GLU A 263 -27.14 -8.71 4.67
CA GLU A 263 -28.58 -8.64 4.36
C GLU A 263 -28.92 -7.39 3.53
N THR A 264 -28.29 -6.25 3.89
CA THR A 264 -28.46 -4.98 3.17
C THR A 264 -27.99 -5.09 1.73
N THR A 265 -26.77 -5.60 1.50
CA THR A 265 -26.20 -5.70 0.16
C THR A 265 -26.90 -6.76 -0.69
N CYS A 266 -27.24 -7.91 -0.11
CA CYS A 266 -28.03 -8.95 -0.80
C CYS A 266 -29.38 -8.43 -1.30
N SER A 267 -30.14 -7.72 -0.44
CA SER A 267 -31.43 -7.14 -0.83
C SER A 267 -31.29 -6.17 -2.02
N MET A 268 -30.19 -5.42 -2.10
CA MET A 268 -29.96 -4.51 -3.22
C MET A 268 -29.57 -5.23 -4.50
N ILE A 269 -28.74 -6.29 -4.42
CA ILE A 269 -28.37 -7.11 -5.58
C ILE A 269 -29.61 -7.81 -6.13
N THR A 270 -30.49 -8.34 -5.26
CA THR A 270 -31.76 -8.96 -5.69
C THR A 270 -32.64 -7.96 -6.45
N LYS A 271 -32.81 -6.74 -5.92
CA LYS A 271 -33.61 -5.70 -6.60
C LYS A 271 -33.02 -5.32 -7.96
N PHE A 272 -31.70 -5.29 -8.07
CA PHE A 272 -31.02 -5.03 -9.35
C PHE A 272 -31.27 -6.17 -10.34
N ALA A 273 -31.17 -7.44 -9.89
CA ALA A 273 -31.44 -8.61 -10.71
C ALA A 273 -32.90 -8.62 -11.24
N ASP A 274 -33.87 -8.36 -10.35
CA ASP A 274 -35.29 -8.27 -10.70
C ASP A 274 -35.54 -7.19 -11.78
N SER A 275 -34.87 -6.04 -11.68
CA SER A 275 -34.99 -4.95 -12.67
C SER A 275 -34.36 -5.29 -14.03
N CYS A 276 -33.30 -6.08 -14.04
CA CYS A 276 -32.68 -6.58 -15.28
C CYS A 276 -33.61 -7.58 -16.00
N ASP A 277 -34.24 -8.48 -15.25
CA ASP A 277 -35.16 -9.49 -15.81
C ASP A 277 -36.45 -8.85 -16.32
N ALA A 278 -36.89 -7.75 -15.73
CA ALA A 278 -38.04 -6.97 -16.18
C ALA A 278 -37.80 -6.10 -17.44
N GLY A 279 -36.53 -5.96 -17.87
CA GLY A 279 -36.14 -5.10 -18.99
C GLY A 279 -36.15 -3.60 -18.69
N ASP A 280 -36.33 -3.24 -17.42
CA ASP A 280 -36.43 -1.83 -16.96
C ASP A 280 -35.08 -1.15 -16.71
N ASN A 281 -33.96 -1.83 -16.99
CA ASN A 281 -32.63 -1.34 -16.63
C ASN A 281 -31.86 -0.86 -17.85
N ASP A 282 -31.39 0.39 -17.78
CA ASP A 282 -30.45 1.04 -18.71
C ASP A 282 -28.99 0.55 -18.43
N ALA A 283 -28.84 -0.71 -18.01
CA ALA A 283 -27.56 -1.30 -17.65
C ALA A 283 -26.65 -1.42 -18.89
N THR A 284 -25.50 -0.81 -18.86
CA THR A 284 -24.48 -0.84 -19.91
C THR A 284 -23.95 -2.25 -20.22
N VAL A 285 -24.25 -3.23 -19.36
CA VAL A 285 -23.87 -4.64 -19.51
C VAL A 285 -25.11 -5.52 -19.35
N SER A 286 -25.46 -6.25 -20.41
CA SER A 286 -26.49 -7.30 -20.33
C SER A 286 -25.91 -8.50 -19.58
N VAL A 287 -26.17 -8.59 -18.27
CA VAL A 287 -25.84 -9.75 -17.44
C VAL A 287 -27.13 -10.39 -16.99
N GLN A 288 -27.39 -11.61 -17.43
CA GLN A 288 -28.56 -12.40 -17.03
C GLN A 288 -28.22 -13.34 -15.88
N GLY A 289 -29.20 -13.62 -15.03
CA GLY A 289 -29.09 -14.59 -13.95
C GLY A 289 -28.15 -14.13 -12.81
N ILE A 290 -28.13 -12.85 -12.51
CA ILE A 290 -27.43 -12.30 -11.34
C ILE A 290 -28.12 -12.82 -10.08
N LEU A 291 -27.34 -13.36 -9.14
CA LEU A 291 -27.82 -13.78 -7.83
C LEU A 291 -26.99 -13.12 -6.73
N PRO A 292 -27.58 -12.86 -5.55
CA PRO A 292 -26.81 -12.41 -4.40
C PRO A 292 -25.81 -13.49 -3.95
N PRO A 293 -24.72 -13.11 -3.25
CA PRO A 293 -23.76 -14.07 -2.73
C PRO A 293 -24.41 -14.99 -1.69
N PRO A 294 -23.99 -16.28 -1.60
CA PRO A 294 -24.59 -17.26 -0.69
C PRO A 294 -24.16 -17.08 0.77
N SER A 295 -23.14 -16.25 1.02
CA SER A 295 -22.57 -16.03 2.35
C SER A 295 -22.05 -14.60 2.49
N PRO A 296 -21.91 -14.10 3.73
CA PRO A 296 -21.33 -12.78 3.99
C PRO A 296 -19.93 -12.63 3.36
N ALA A 297 -19.62 -11.40 2.96
CA ALA A 297 -18.28 -11.03 2.54
C ALA A 297 -17.25 -11.40 3.62
N ARG A 298 -16.03 -11.70 3.17
CA ARG A 298 -14.91 -11.92 4.07
C ARG A 298 -14.57 -10.62 4.79
N ILE A 299 -14.06 -10.74 6.01
CA ILE A 299 -13.50 -9.64 6.78
C ILE A 299 -12.04 -9.99 7.06
N THR A 300 -11.13 -9.13 6.63
CA THR A 300 -9.72 -9.25 6.95
C THR A 300 -9.22 -7.95 7.57
N ALA A 301 -8.11 -8.00 8.31
CA ALA A 301 -7.50 -6.83 8.94
C ALA A 301 -6.03 -6.74 8.61
N GLN A 302 -5.50 -5.52 8.48
CA GLN A 302 -4.08 -5.27 8.28
C GLN A 302 -3.66 -3.94 8.92
N GLY A 303 -2.36 -3.82 9.20
CA GLY A 303 -1.76 -2.65 9.83
C GLY A 303 -1.05 -3.00 11.14
N GLY A 304 0.29 -3.04 11.11
CA GLY A 304 1.12 -3.29 12.29
C GLY A 304 1.16 -4.72 12.82
N LEU A 305 0.39 -5.63 12.26
CA LEU A 305 0.35 -7.03 12.74
C LEU A 305 1.64 -7.76 12.34
N CYS A 306 2.49 -8.12 13.33
CA CYS A 306 3.78 -8.76 13.05
C CYS A 306 4.21 -9.78 14.11
N ALA A 307 3.48 -9.91 15.21
CA ALA A 307 3.70 -10.91 16.24
C ALA A 307 2.58 -11.96 16.24
N PRO A 308 2.87 -13.22 16.58
CA PRO A 308 1.86 -14.29 16.57
C PRO A 308 0.69 -14.00 17.52
N GLU A 309 0.92 -13.33 18.64
CA GLU A 309 -0.12 -12.96 19.62
C GLU A 309 -1.08 -11.92 19.04
N ASP A 310 -0.56 -10.89 18.34
CA ASP A 310 -1.37 -9.84 17.70
C ASP A 310 -2.28 -10.46 16.63
N ILE A 311 -1.73 -11.36 15.81
CA ILE A 311 -2.46 -12.08 14.77
C ILE A 311 -3.54 -12.99 15.39
N ALA A 312 -3.17 -13.77 16.42
CA ALA A 312 -4.11 -14.65 17.10
C ALA A 312 -5.26 -13.85 17.73
N GLN A 313 -4.97 -12.71 18.38
CA GLN A 313 -5.97 -11.85 19.01
C GLN A 313 -7.00 -11.34 17.99
N VAL A 314 -6.56 -10.89 16.82
CA VAL A 314 -7.47 -10.39 15.78
C VAL A 314 -8.29 -11.53 15.17
N LEU A 315 -7.67 -12.69 14.91
CA LEU A 315 -8.37 -13.87 14.36
C LEU A 315 -9.42 -14.43 15.34
N LEU A 316 -9.16 -14.35 16.66
CA LEU A 316 -10.13 -14.76 17.69
C LEU A 316 -11.40 -13.90 17.71
N LEU A 317 -11.38 -12.70 17.16
CA LEU A 317 -12.59 -11.88 16.99
C LEU A 317 -13.53 -12.43 15.91
N GLY A 318 -13.13 -13.45 15.14
CA GLY A 318 -13.98 -14.10 14.11
C GLY A 318 -13.81 -13.54 12.70
N ILE A 319 -12.70 -12.87 12.40
CA ILE A 319 -12.35 -12.47 11.03
C ILE A 319 -11.70 -13.62 10.23
N ASP A 320 -11.68 -13.47 8.91
CA ASP A 320 -11.31 -14.53 7.97
C ASP A 320 -9.80 -14.56 7.64
N GLY A 321 -9.04 -13.54 8.02
CA GLY A 321 -7.60 -13.49 7.76
C GLY A 321 -6.97 -12.13 8.06
N VAL A 322 -5.65 -12.05 7.90
CA VAL A 322 -4.86 -10.85 8.17
C VAL A 322 -3.87 -10.54 7.04
N GLY A 323 -3.60 -9.25 6.84
CA GLY A 323 -2.53 -8.76 5.99
C GLY A 323 -1.29 -8.44 6.82
N VAL A 324 -0.16 -9.04 6.46
CA VAL A 324 1.12 -8.80 7.12
C VAL A 324 2.12 -8.30 6.09
N GLY A 325 2.63 -7.10 6.29
CA GLY A 325 3.55 -6.43 5.34
C GLY A 325 4.97 -6.31 5.90
N THR A 326 5.16 -5.46 6.88
CA THR A 326 6.46 -5.01 7.39
C THR A 326 7.51 -6.12 7.57
N PRO A 327 7.23 -7.28 8.21
CA PRO A 327 8.21 -8.34 8.36
C PRO A 327 8.70 -8.93 7.04
N PHE A 328 7.85 -8.97 6.01
CA PHE A 328 8.22 -9.51 4.70
C PHE A 328 9.19 -8.62 3.92
N LEU A 329 9.40 -7.36 4.31
CA LEU A 329 10.48 -6.51 3.77
C LEU A 329 11.88 -7.12 4.02
N LEU A 330 12.02 -7.94 5.06
CA LEU A 330 13.25 -8.66 5.41
C LEU A 330 13.29 -10.11 4.88
N VAL A 331 12.36 -10.49 3.99
CA VAL A 331 12.27 -11.84 3.41
C VAL A 331 12.57 -11.78 1.90
N PRO A 332 13.82 -12.07 1.47
CA PRO A 332 14.21 -11.99 0.05
C PRO A 332 13.42 -12.92 -0.87
N GLN A 333 12.86 -14.01 -0.30
CA GLN A 333 12.02 -14.95 -1.06
C GLN A 333 10.61 -14.42 -1.34
N ALA A 334 10.17 -13.37 -0.63
CA ALA A 334 8.82 -12.81 -0.76
C ALA A 334 8.79 -11.47 -1.50
N THR A 335 9.86 -10.68 -1.44
CA THR A 335 9.89 -9.30 -1.96
C THR A 335 11.14 -8.99 -2.75
N SER A 336 11.06 -7.97 -3.59
CA SER A 336 12.17 -7.43 -4.38
C SER A 336 12.89 -6.26 -3.69
N VAL A 337 12.88 -6.21 -2.36
CA VAL A 337 13.71 -5.26 -1.62
C VAL A 337 15.18 -5.58 -1.84
N ASP A 338 15.97 -4.59 -2.24
CA ASP A 338 17.41 -4.76 -2.46
C ASP A 338 18.18 -5.02 -1.15
N LYS A 339 19.37 -5.59 -1.27
CA LYS A 339 20.18 -6.03 -0.12
C LYS A 339 20.57 -4.88 0.81
N GLU A 340 20.84 -3.69 0.28
CA GLU A 340 21.23 -2.55 1.10
C GLU A 340 20.05 -1.99 1.87
N THR A 341 18.88 -1.88 1.23
CA THR A 341 17.63 -1.52 1.89
C THR A 341 17.26 -2.53 2.98
N ARG A 342 17.43 -3.83 2.75
CA ARG A 342 17.22 -4.84 3.81
C ARG A 342 18.19 -4.70 4.97
N ARG A 343 19.47 -4.36 4.72
CA ARG A 343 20.42 -4.08 5.79
C ARG A 343 20.03 -2.85 6.60
N LEU A 344 19.56 -1.79 5.93
CA LEU A 344 19.05 -0.60 6.60
C LEU A 344 17.86 -0.94 7.50
N LEU A 345 16.91 -1.71 7.00
CA LEU A 345 15.74 -2.16 7.75
C LEU A 345 16.11 -3.06 8.94
N ALA A 346 17.06 -3.98 8.77
CA ALA A 346 17.53 -4.88 9.84
C ALA A 346 18.33 -4.15 10.93
N SER A 347 18.85 -2.97 10.64
CA SER A 347 19.55 -2.11 11.62
C SER A 347 18.64 -1.04 12.25
N ALA A 348 17.40 -0.92 11.79
CA ALA A 348 16.46 0.06 12.29
C ALA A 348 16.04 -0.26 13.73
N LYS A 349 15.73 0.79 14.48
CA LYS A 349 15.12 0.68 15.81
C LYS A 349 13.68 1.18 15.76
N PRO A 350 12.82 0.78 16.71
CA PRO A 350 11.42 1.24 16.72
C PRO A 350 11.29 2.77 16.71
N GLU A 351 12.18 3.48 17.38
CA GLU A 351 12.22 4.95 17.45
C GLU A 351 12.67 5.62 16.15
N ASP A 352 13.33 4.90 15.24
CA ASP A 352 13.70 5.42 13.92
C ASP A 352 12.50 5.53 12.98
N VAL A 353 11.37 4.93 13.35
CA VAL A 353 10.13 4.96 12.57
C VAL A 353 9.12 5.88 13.25
N CYS A 354 8.82 6.98 12.62
CA CYS A 354 7.90 7.96 13.18
C CYS A 354 6.99 8.56 12.10
N ILE A 355 5.99 9.31 12.57
CA ILE A 355 5.07 10.05 11.70
C ILE A 355 5.75 11.35 11.26
N SER A 356 5.75 11.61 9.96
CA SER A 356 6.24 12.84 9.35
C SER A 356 5.28 13.32 8.25
N HIS A 357 5.60 14.44 7.61
CA HIS A 357 4.87 14.93 6.45
C HIS A 357 5.49 14.53 5.11
N ALA A 358 6.29 13.47 5.10
CA ALA A 358 6.98 12.93 3.92
C ALA A 358 6.03 12.28 2.88
N SER A 359 4.79 12.71 2.81
CA SER A 359 3.77 12.19 1.90
C SER A 359 3.49 13.17 0.76
N PRO A 360 3.35 12.70 -0.49
CA PRO A 360 2.92 13.55 -1.61
C PRO A 360 1.48 14.03 -1.49
N LEU A 361 0.73 13.52 -0.51
CA LEU A 361 -0.67 13.84 -0.29
C LEU A 361 -0.87 14.94 0.76
N GLY A 362 0.22 15.38 1.41
CA GLY A 362 0.14 16.32 2.53
C GLY A 362 -0.49 15.74 3.81
N ILE A 363 -0.71 14.43 3.84
CA ILE A 363 -1.23 13.67 4.97
C ILE A 363 -0.04 13.15 5.78
N PRO A 364 -0.12 13.12 7.13
CA PRO A 364 0.92 12.50 7.94
C PRO A 364 1.20 11.06 7.52
N PHE A 365 2.47 10.68 7.54
CA PHE A 365 2.96 9.43 6.99
C PHE A 365 4.00 8.79 7.90
N VAL A 366 3.85 7.50 8.17
CA VAL A 366 4.82 6.72 8.94
C VAL A 366 5.99 6.36 8.04
N ASN A 367 7.20 6.79 8.37
CA ASN A 367 8.38 6.49 7.58
C ASN A 367 9.64 6.28 8.43
N LEU A 368 10.63 5.63 7.82
CA LEU A 368 11.94 5.40 8.42
C LEU A 368 12.83 6.63 8.25
N GLN A 369 13.11 7.32 9.36
CA GLN A 369 13.87 8.58 9.38
C GLN A 369 15.34 8.41 8.96
N THR A 370 15.89 7.22 9.12
CA THR A 370 17.25 6.90 8.68
C THR A 370 17.36 6.62 7.18
N SER A 371 16.25 6.63 6.44
CA SER A 371 16.22 6.44 4.99
C SER A 371 16.92 7.59 4.25
N THR A 372 17.42 7.30 3.05
CA THR A 372 18.07 8.31 2.21
C THR A 372 17.10 9.43 1.82
N ALA A 373 15.85 9.10 1.57
CA ALA A 373 14.81 10.09 1.23
C ALA A 373 14.55 11.05 2.41
N ALA A 374 14.42 10.55 3.64
CA ALA A 374 14.23 11.38 4.82
C ALA A 374 15.41 12.33 5.04
N ARG A 375 16.65 11.85 4.88
CA ARG A 375 17.85 12.69 4.98
C ARG A 375 17.89 13.81 3.93
N ILE A 376 17.53 13.52 2.68
CA ILE A 376 17.46 14.54 1.62
C ILE A 376 16.36 15.58 1.94
N CYS A 377 15.22 15.18 2.46
CA CYS A 377 14.19 16.13 2.87
C CYS A 377 14.67 17.04 4.00
N GLU A 378 15.37 16.50 5.00
CA GLU A 378 15.96 17.30 6.06
C GLU A 378 17.03 18.28 5.51
N GLN A 379 17.89 17.83 4.61
CA GLN A 379 18.86 18.71 3.94
C GLN A 379 18.18 19.84 3.14
N LYS A 380 17.06 19.57 2.46
CA LYS A 380 16.29 20.61 1.76
C LYS A 380 15.70 21.65 2.72
N ILE A 381 15.24 21.19 3.88
CA ILE A 381 14.73 22.09 4.93
C ILE A 381 15.87 22.98 5.45
N GLN A 382 17.02 22.40 5.77
CA GLN A 382 18.19 23.13 6.24
C GLN A 382 18.66 24.14 5.20
N GLU A 383 18.77 23.74 3.93
CA GLU A 383 19.14 24.59 2.80
C GLU A 383 18.17 25.78 2.62
N TYR A 384 16.85 25.54 2.77
CA TYR A 384 15.85 26.59 2.61
C TYR A 384 15.98 27.69 3.68
N PHE A 385 16.25 27.29 4.93
CA PHE A 385 16.41 28.23 6.06
C PHE A 385 17.82 28.76 6.22
N ALA A 386 18.80 28.28 5.45
CA ALA A 386 20.17 28.79 5.49
C ALA A 386 20.24 30.24 4.96
N PRO A 387 21.22 31.05 5.46
CA PRO A 387 21.52 32.35 4.89
C PRO A 387 21.91 32.23 3.39
N GLU A 388 21.57 33.24 2.59
CA GLU A 388 21.86 33.21 1.14
C GLU A 388 23.34 32.97 0.81
N SER A 389 24.25 33.42 1.69
CA SER A 389 25.72 33.22 1.57
C SER A 389 26.14 31.75 1.74
N GLU A 390 25.31 30.92 2.38
CA GLU A 390 25.59 29.53 2.70
C GLU A 390 24.82 28.56 1.83
N LYS A 391 23.85 29.04 1.03
CA LYS A 391 23.02 28.19 0.19
C LYS A 391 23.82 27.50 -0.90
N SER A 392 23.63 26.19 -0.96
CA SER A 392 24.16 25.35 -2.04
C SER A 392 23.43 25.65 -3.37
N ARG A 393 24.12 25.59 -4.48
CA ARG A 393 23.54 25.67 -5.82
C ARG A 393 23.09 24.31 -6.35
N SER A 394 23.11 23.25 -5.52
CA SER A 394 22.73 21.92 -5.95
C SER A 394 21.27 21.83 -6.40
N PRO A 395 20.99 21.36 -7.63
CA PRO A 395 19.62 21.17 -8.09
C PRO A 395 18.82 20.16 -7.26
N GLU A 396 19.49 19.26 -6.55
CA GLU A 396 18.88 18.22 -5.72
C GLU A 396 18.29 18.79 -4.43
N LEU A 397 18.87 19.87 -3.90
CA LEU A 397 18.40 20.55 -2.71
C LEU A 397 17.33 21.61 -2.97
N LYS A 398 16.94 21.85 -4.22
CA LYS A 398 15.83 22.75 -4.54
C LYS A 398 14.52 22.22 -3.97
N PRO A 399 13.62 23.11 -3.49
CA PRO A 399 12.30 22.74 -3.01
C PRO A 399 11.51 21.88 -4.00
N GLY A 400 10.83 20.84 -3.49
CA GLY A 400 10.04 19.94 -4.28
C GLY A 400 10.85 19.03 -5.24
N PHE A 401 10.13 18.21 -5.99
CA PHE A 401 10.71 17.23 -6.91
C PHE A 401 10.24 17.48 -8.35
N PRO A 402 11.08 17.32 -9.36
CA PRO A 402 10.63 17.31 -10.74
C PRO A 402 9.81 16.02 -10.97
N CYS A 403 8.51 16.17 -11.27
CA CYS A 403 7.63 15.03 -11.53
C CYS A 403 7.25 14.98 -12.99
N ARG A 404 7.35 13.80 -13.63
CA ARG A 404 6.91 13.53 -15.01
C ARG A 404 6.02 12.28 -15.11
N GLN A 405 5.76 11.58 -13.99
CA GLN A 405 5.03 10.32 -14.01
C GLN A 405 3.52 10.51 -13.86
N HIS A 406 3.08 11.57 -13.21
CA HIS A 406 1.68 11.98 -13.03
C HIS A 406 0.75 10.88 -12.44
N TYR A 407 1.27 9.97 -11.61
CA TYR A 407 0.47 8.86 -11.06
C TYR A 407 -0.42 9.28 -9.88
N LEU A 408 0.03 10.22 -9.05
CA LEU A 408 -0.66 10.68 -7.84
C LEU A 408 -0.96 12.19 -7.89
N CYS A 409 -1.31 12.69 -9.08
CA CYS A 409 -1.71 14.07 -9.25
C CYS A 409 -3.16 14.26 -8.82
N GLN A 410 -3.46 15.41 -8.23
CA GLN A 410 -4.77 15.81 -7.76
C GLN A 410 -5.16 17.16 -8.36
N ASN A 411 -6.47 17.37 -8.54
CA ASN A 411 -7.00 18.69 -8.85
C ASN A 411 -6.92 19.57 -7.61
N ILE A 412 -6.03 20.54 -7.61
CA ILE A 412 -5.78 21.45 -6.49
C ILE A 412 -6.19 22.86 -6.93
N PRO A 413 -6.98 23.60 -6.13
CA PRO A 413 -7.31 24.98 -6.44
C PRO A 413 -6.06 25.82 -6.69
N GLY A 414 -6.11 26.68 -7.70
CA GLY A 414 -4.97 27.52 -8.11
C GLY A 414 -4.10 26.92 -9.21
N PHE A 415 -4.40 25.67 -9.65
CA PHE A 415 -3.74 25.04 -10.80
C PHE A 415 -4.76 24.69 -11.87
N ASP A 416 -4.39 24.87 -13.14
CA ASP A 416 -5.19 24.56 -14.32
C ASP A 416 -5.08 23.09 -14.78
N HIS A 417 -4.23 22.32 -14.12
CA HIS A 417 -4.00 20.90 -14.36
C HIS A 417 -3.75 20.16 -13.04
N PRO A 418 -3.93 18.82 -13.02
CA PRO A 418 -3.65 18.02 -11.83
C PRO A 418 -2.17 18.08 -11.44
N VAL A 419 -1.87 18.38 -10.18
CA VAL A 419 -0.51 18.47 -9.65
C VAL A 419 -0.29 17.53 -8.47
N CYS A 420 0.93 17.08 -8.28
CA CYS A 420 1.35 16.33 -7.10
C CYS A 420 1.85 17.31 -6.03
N MET A 421 1.38 17.18 -4.79
CA MET A 421 1.80 18.05 -3.68
C MET A 421 3.29 17.94 -3.30
N ALA A 422 4.03 16.94 -3.83
CA ALA A 422 5.49 16.86 -3.72
C ALA A 422 6.21 17.44 -4.94
N SER A 423 5.48 17.84 -5.99
CA SER A 423 6.09 18.43 -7.19
C SER A 423 6.74 19.78 -6.88
N ARG A 424 7.78 20.12 -7.63
CA ARG A 424 8.45 21.44 -7.51
C ARG A 424 7.48 22.59 -7.78
N GLU A 425 6.62 22.44 -8.75
CA GLU A 425 5.60 23.42 -9.10
C GLU A 425 4.69 23.73 -7.91
N TYR A 426 4.08 22.70 -7.31
CA TYR A 426 3.22 22.86 -6.14
C TYR A 426 3.97 23.43 -4.93
N VAL A 427 5.14 22.87 -4.62
CA VAL A 427 5.92 23.28 -3.43
C VAL A 427 6.35 24.74 -3.53
N MET A 428 6.82 25.19 -4.70
CA MET A 428 7.21 26.59 -4.91
C MET A 428 6.01 27.54 -4.82
N HIS A 429 4.88 27.17 -5.43
CA HIS A 429 3.64 27.97 -5.34
C HIS A 429 3.18 28.07 -3.87
N ARG A 430 3.16 26.95 -3.15
CA ARG A 430 2.73 26.93 -1.75
C ARG A 430 3.65 27.73 -0.82
N LEU A 431 4.96 27.69 -1.05
CA LEU A 431 5.90 28.52 -0.30
C LEU A 431 5.65 30.02 -0.54
N ALA A 432 5.38 30.43 -1.78
CA ALA A 432 5.03 31.82 -2.09
C ALA A 432 3.72 32.26 -1.43
N GLU A 433 2.71 31.39 -1.38
CA GLU A 433 1.47 31.68 -0.63
C GLU A 433 1.72 31.84 0.87
N ILE A 434 2.55 30.98 1.46
CA ILE A 434 2.93 31.04 2.88
C ILE A 434 3.63 32.37 3.19
N ASP A 435 4.55 32.80 2.31
CA ASP A 435 5.28 34.06 2.47
C ASP A 435 4.32 35.27 2.37
N ALA A 436 3.34 35.23 1.48
CA ALA A 436 2.33 36.28 1.36
C ALA A 436 1.44 36.38 2.60
N LEU A 437 0.95 35.23 3.09
CA LEU A 437 0.12 35.17 4.32
C LEU A 437 0.88 35.60 5.57
N GLU A 438 2.15 35.22 5.71
CA GLU A 438 2.98 35.69 6.82
C GLU A 438 3.14 37.21 6.81
N LYS A 439 3.39 37.77 5.63
CA LYS A 439 3.51 39.22 5.48
C LYS A 439 2.23 39.94 5.87
N GLU A 440 1.07 39.42 5.44
CA GLU A 440 -0.24 39.95 5.79
C GLU A 440 -0.50 39.90 7.31
N ASP A 441 -0.26 38.74 7.95
CA ASP A 441 -0.42 38.57 9.39
C ASP A 441 0.52 39.52 10.19
N LEU A 442 1.76 39.71 9.73
CA LEU A 442 2.74 40.62 10.35
C LEU A 442 2.35 42.08 10.17
N GLU A 443 1.81 42.47 9.00
CA GLU A 443 1.29 43.83 8.76
C GLU A 443 0.05 44.11 9.63
N ALA A 444 -0.88 43.16 9.72
CA ALA A 444 -2.04 43.26 10.59
C ALA A 444 -1.65 43.39 12.07
N CYS A 445 -0.61 42.63 12.50
CA CYS A 445 -0.07 42.74 13.83
C CYS A 445 0.46 44.17 14.12
N LYS A 446 1.16 44.80 13.18
CA LYS A 446 1.69 46.17 13.30
C LYS A 446 0.60 47.24 13.33
N MET A 447 -0.53 46.99 12.66
CA MET A 447 -1.68 47.91 12.60
C MET A 447 -2.66 47.78 13.78
N HIS A 448 -2.39 46.88 14.72
CA HIS A 448 -3.30 46.71 15.86
C HIS A 448 -3.42 48.01 16.65
N PRO A 449 -4.65 48.47 17.07
CA PRO A 449 -4.88 49.75 17.72
C PRO A 449 -4.04 49.99 18.98
N TYR A 450 -3.55 48.93 19.63
CA TYR A 450 -2.60 49.00 20.74
C TYR A 450 -1.30 49.74 20.41
N ASN A 451 -0.87 49.80 19.15
CA ASN A 451 0.34 50.51 18.75
C ASN A 451 0.16 52.05 18.74
N ALA A 452 -1.08 52.53 18.56
CA ALA A 452 -1.36 53.95 18.55
C ALA A 452 -1.32 54.56 19.99
N ASP A 453 -1.57 53.75 21.03
CA ASP A 453 -1.57 54.17 22.42
C ASP A 453 -0.16 54.09 23.07
N VAL A 454 0.79 53.44 22.44
CA VAL A 454 2.16 53.21 22.95
C VAL A 454 2.97 54.50 23.05
N GLU A 455 2.83 55.39 22.05
CA GLU A 455 3.59 56.68 22.07
C GLU A 455 3.19 57.64 23.20
N GLN A 456 2.06 57.39 23.86
CA GLN A 456 1.55 58.25 24.96
C GLN A 456 1.55 57.57 26.37
N SER A 457 2.04 56.33 26.47
CA SER A 457 1.99 55.53 27.70
C SER A 457 3.24 55.68 28.58
N GLN A 458 3.09 55.40 29.91
CA GLN A 458 4.23 55.39 30.84
C GLN A 458 5.26 54.29 30.49
N PRO A 459 6.57 54.49 30.78
CA PRO A 459 7.66 53.59 30.37
C PRO A 459 7.45 52.10 30.73
N VAL A 460 6.87 51.79 31.86
CA VAL A 460 6.61 50.41 32.33
C VAL A 460 5.50 49.74 31.53
N VAL A 461 4.50 50.51 31.06
CA VAL A 461 3.43 49.99 30.19
C VAL A 461 3.96 49.79 28.79
N HIS A 462 4.81 50.68 28.32
CA HIS A 462 5.49 50.56 27.01
C HIS A 462 6.33 49.30 26.90
N GLU A 463 7.10 48.97 27.94
CA GLU A 463 7.95 47.77 27.95
C GLU A 463 7.13 46.47 27.93
N LYS A 464 6.01 46.39 28.67
CA LYS A 464 5.10 45.22 28.62
C LYS A 464 4.42 45.04 27.27
N ILE A 465 3.93 46.12 26.65
CA ILE A 465 3.30 46.09 25.35
C ILE A 465 4.32 45.68 24.28
N SER A 466 5.54 46.16 24.33
CA SER A 466 6.62 45.76 23.42
C SER A 466 6.95 44.27 23.55
N GLN A 467 7.02 43.73 24.79
CA GLN A 467 7.26 42.30 25.01
C GLN A 467 6.11 41.42 24.51
N GLU A 468 4.85 41.83 24.70
CA GLU A 468 3.69 41.10 24.16
C GLU A 468 3.68 41.13 22.62
N PHE A 469 4.06 42.25 22.02
CA PHE A 469 4.16 42.41 20.57
C PHE A 469 5.26 41.52 19.99
N ASP A 470 6.47 41.51 20.57
CA ASP A 470 7.59 40.67 20.18
C ASP A 470 7.24 39.18 20.33
N SER A 471 6.47 38.85 21.36
CA SER A 471 5.94 37.49 21.58
C SER A 471 4.97 37.09 20.48
N LEU A 472 4.05 37.98 20.07
CA LEU A 472 3.07 37.72 19.02
C LEU A 472 3.74 37.60 17.64
N GLU A 473 4.66 38.50 17.30
CA GLU A 473 5.45 38.42 16.07
C GLU A 473 6.24 37.12 16.01
N SER A 474 6.89 36.74 17.10
CA SER A 474 7.63 35.47 17.21
C SER A 474 6.70 34.24 17.05
N SER A 475 5.46 34.34 17.53
CA SER A 475 4.45 33.30 17.38
C SER A 475 3.98 33.16 15.93
N ILE A 476 3.73 34.30 15.24
CA ILE A 476 3.38 34.33 13.83
C ILE A 476 4.50 33.68 12.99
N ARG A 477 5.75 34.13 13.17
CA ARG A 477 6.90 33.54 12.45
C ARG A 477 7.04 32.04 12.67
N ARG A 478 6.92 31.55 13.92
CA ARG A 478 6.95 30.12 14.23
C ARG A 478 5.83 29.33 13.56
N LYS A 479 4.61 29.90 13.48
CA LYS A 479 3.48 29.31 12.75
C LYS A 479 3.83 29.08 11.27
N TYR A 480 4.36 30.10 10.60
CA TYR A 480 4.67 30.03 9.18
C TYR A 480 5.92 29.19 8.89
N ASP A 481 6.92 29.20 9.77
CA ASP A 481 8.09 28.30 9.65
C ASP A 481 7.68 26.84 9.79
N LYS A 482 6.72 26.52 10.65
CA LYS A 482 6.15 25.17 10.73
C LYS A 482 5.48 24.77 9.41
N LEU A 483 4.70 25.66 8.79
CA LEU A 483 4.06 25.41 7.50
C LEU A 483 5.08 25.21 6.35
N ARG A 484 6.16 26.01 6.32
CA ARG A 484 7.26 25.84 5.36
C ARG A 484 7.94 24.49 5.53
N ARG A 485 8.27 24.09 6.76
CA ARG A 485 8.86 22.76 7.05
C ARG A 485 7.98 21.64 6.57
N VAL A 486 6.67 21.66 6.87
CA VAL A 486 5.69 20.68 6.39
C VAL A 486 5.64 20.63 4.85
N THR A 487 5.71 21.79 4.19
CA THR A 487 5.68 21.87 2.73
C THR A 487 6.95 21.31 2.10
N LEU A 488 8.11 21.57 2.69
CA LEU A 488 9.42 21.12 2.20
C LEU A 488 9.68 19.63 2.46
N SER A 489 9.06 19.04 3.48
CA SER A 489 9.25 17.63 3.85
C SER A 489 8.53 16.63 2.93
N ARG A 490 7.69 17.10 2.00
CA ARG A 490 6.94 16.22 1.10
C ARG A 490 7.83 15.46 0.13
N GLU A 491 7.57 14.18 -0.03
CA GLU A 491 8.36 13.27 -0.85
C GLU A 491 7.58 12.73 -2.05
N CYS A 492 8.28 12.49 -3.15
CA CYS A 492 7.70 11.88 -4.35
C CYS A 492 7.70 10.34 -4.22
N ILE A 493 6.63 9.76 -3.71
CA ILE A 493 6.49 8.31 -3.54
C ILE A 493 6.61 7.58 -4.88
N CYS A 494 6.00 8.08 -5.95
CA CYS A 494 6.03 7.45 -7.27
C CYS A 494 7.46 7.26 -7.80
N ARG A 495 8.33 8.26 -7.60
CA ARG A 495 9.72 8.20 -8.07
C ARG A 495 10.56 7.25 -7.23
N PHE A 496 10.49 7.37 -5.91
CA PHE A 496 11.40 6.68 -5.01
C PHE A 496 11.04 5.21 -4.83
N LEU A 497 9.77 4.88 -4.70
CA LEU A 497 9.35 3.49 -4.57
C LEU A 497 9.57 2.67 -5.85
N GLY A 498 9.50 3.29 -7.04
CA GLY A 498 9.81 2.65 -8.30
C GLY A 498 11.29 2.27 -8.46
N ASN A 499 12.21 3.08 -7.95
CA ASN A 499 13.65 2.90 -8.18
C ASN A 499 14.25 1.70 -7.44
N ALA A 500 13.81 1.39 -6.23
CA ALA A 500 14.36 0.25 -5.48
C ALA A 500 14.13 -1.08 -6.18
N GLY A 501 12.94 -1.29 -6.76
CA GLY A 501 12.65 -2.48 -7.57
C GLY A 501 13.46 -2.51 -8.87
N ARG A 502 13.66 -1.36 -9.50
CA ARG A 502 14.46 -1.23 -10.73
C ARG A 502 15.94 -1.59 -10.52
N GLU A 503 16.52 -1.31 -9.38
CA GLU A 503 17.91 -1.71 -9.09
C GLU A 503 18.06 -3.22 -9.00
N GLU A 504 17.17 -3.93 -8.34
CA GLU A 504 17.20 -5.39 -8.30
C GLU A 504 17.04 -6.01 -9.69
N ILE A 505 16.16 -5.44 -10.52
CA ILE A 505 15.98 -5.88 -11.91
C ILE A 505 17.27 -5.65 -12.71
N ARG A 506 17.91 -4.48 -12.60
CA ARG A 506 19.15 -4.15 -13.31
C ARG A 506 20.31 -5.04 -12.93
N GLU A 507 20.43 -5.39 -11.65
CA GLU A 507 21.47 -6.32 -11.18
C GLU A 507 21.28 -7.73 -11.78
N LYS A 508 20.02 -8.13 -12.01
CA LYS A 508 19.67 -9.46 -12.53
C LYS A 508 19.58 -9.53 -14.05
N SER A 509 19.45 -8.40 -14.75
CA SER A 509 19.28 -8.31 -16.20
C SER A 509 20.00 -7.07 -16.76
N PRO A 510 21.34 -7.09 -16.89
CA PRO A 510 22.15 -5.93 -17.27
C PRO A 510 21.88 -5.39 -18.69
N SER A 511 21.28 -6.19 -19.57
CA SER A 511 20.99 -5.81 -20.96
C SER A 511 19.74 -4.91 -21.10
N LEU A 512 18.89 -4.81 -20.09
CA LEU A 512 17.72 -3.95 -20.11
C LEU A 512 18.10 -2.47 -19.97
N HIS A 513 18.36 -1.84 -21.09
CA HIS A 513 18.55 -0.39 -21.22
C HIS A 513 17.23 0.36 -21.41
N TYR A 514 16.20 0.08 -20.60
CA TYR A 514 15.02 0.93 -20.57
C TYR A 514 15.40 2.24 -19.88
N GLN A 515 15.52 3.31 -20.66
CA GLN A 515 15.58 4.68 -20.13
C GLN A 515 14.15 5.21 -20.10
N PRO A 516 13.51 5.36 -18.94
CA PRO A 516 12.32 6.19 -18.86
C PRO A 516 12.70 7.58 -19.36
N GLU A 517 11.84 8.21 -20.13
CA GLU A 517 12.06 9.57 -20.69
C GLU A 517 12.43 10.64 -19.64
N CYS A 518 12.24 10.32 -18.35
CA CYS A 518 12.66 11.14 -17.20
C CYS A 518 14.17 11.26 -17.05
N VAL A 519 15.01 10.39 -17.63
CA VAL A 519 16.47 10.40 -17.52
C VAL A 519 17.16 11.19 -18.65
N ALA A 520 16.41 11.58 -19.70
CA ALA A 520 16.96 12.23 -20.89
C ALA A 520 17.48 13.69 -20.67
N VAL A 521 17.42 14.25 -19.48
CA VAL A 521 17.81 15.66 -19.23
C VAL A 521 19.23 15.80 -18.65
N ALA A 522 19.93 14.72 -18.30
CA ALA A 522 21.30 14.79 -17.79
C ALA A 522 22.32 14.14 -18.76
N ARG A 523 22.25 14.48 -20.06
CA ARG A 523 23.38 14.23 -20.97
C ARG A 523 24.40 15.38 -20.86
N GLY A 524 25.13 15.35 -19.79
CA GLY A 524 26.31 16.16 -19.60
C GLY A 524 27.10 15.57 -18.43
N SER A 525 28.17 14.80 -18.76
CA SER A 525 29.15 14.19 -17.83
C SER A 525 28.51 13.36 -16.70
N GLN A 526 28.67 12.04 -16.75
CA GLN A 526 28.30 11.13 -15.66
C GLN A 526 29.13 11.44 -14.41
N PRO A 527 28.55 11.97 -13.33
CA PRO A 527 29.09 11.71 -12.02
C PRO A 527 28.71 10.28 -11.60
N ALA A 528 29.54 9.69 -10.74
CA ALA A 528 29.31 8.39 -10.15
C ALA A 528 27.83 8.19 -9.80
N ARG A 529 27.28 7.03 -10.15
CA ARG A 529 25.89 6.63 -9.92
C ARG A 529 25.44 6.97 -8.50
N THR A 530 24.85 8.12 -8.31
CA THR A 530 24.18 8.46 -7.06
C THR A 530 22.92 7.61 -7.02
N ARG A 531 22.84 6.68 -6.08
CA ARG A 531 21.62 5.94 -5.78
C ARG A 531 20.52 6.95 -5.55
N GLU A 532 19.40 6.81 -6.26
CA GLU A 532 18.26 7.65 -5.99
C GLU A 532 17.67 7.28 -4.61
N PRO A 533 17.27 8.29 -3.81
CA PRO A 533 16.75 8.06 -2.48
C PRO A 533 15.43 7.29 -2.54
N VAL A 534 15.24 6.40 -1.58
CA VAL A 534 14.04 5.56 -1.44
C VAL A 534 13.32 5.94 -0.16
N THR A 535 12.02 6.21 -0.29
CA THR A 535 11.12 6.35 0.86
C THR A 535 10.69 4.97 1.33
N ILE A 536 10.86 4.68 2.61
CA ILE A 536 10.49 3.41 3.22
C ILE A 536 9.52 3.68 4.35
N CYS A 537 8.35 3.05 4.28
CA CYS A 537 7.24 3.20 5.24
C CYS A 537 6.94 1.89 5.99
N PRO A 538 7.87 1.34 6.77
CA PRO A 538 7.59 0.20 7.62
C PRO A 538 6.76 0.65 8.82
N ASN A 539 6.08 -0.30 9.46
CA ASN A 539 5.59 -0.08 10.83
C ASN A 539 6.79 -0.05 11.81
N PRO A 540 6.70 0.66 12.97
CA PRO A 540 7.73 0.66 14.00
C PRO A 540 8.21 -0.73 14.43
N ASP A 541 7.37 -1.74 14.27
CA ASP A 541 7.71 -3.13 14.55
C ASP A 541 8.89 -3.68 13.75
N ILE A 542 9.30 -3.04 12.65
CA ILE A 542 10.52 -3.42 11.91
C ILE A 542 11.75 -3.42 12.81
N GLY A 543 11.81 -2.49 13.78
CA GLY A 543 12.92 -2.36 14.72
C GLY A 543 13.07 -3.51 15.72
N TYR A 544 12.19 -4.50 15.71
CA TYR A 544 12.29 -5.71 16.51
C TYR A 544 12.82 -6.92 15.71
N PHE A 545 13.13 -6.73 14.41
CA PHE A 545 13.73 -7.74 13.56
C PHE A 545 15.18 -7.34 13.23
N ASP A 546 16.12 -8.26 13.38
CA ASP A 546 17.56 -7.97 13.40
C ASP A 546 18.35 -8.48 12.20
N ARG A 547 17.71 -9.19 11.26
CA ARG A 547 18.37 -9.81 10.09
C ARG A 547 17.40 -10.09 8.94
N GLU A 548 17.91 -10.63 7.87
CA GLU A 548 17.11 -11.29 6.84
C GLU A 548 16.61 -12.66 7.35
N TYR A 549 15.40 -13.03 6.94
CA TYR A 549 14.75 -14.28 7.31
C TYR A 549 14.34 -15.06 6.08
N THR A 550 14.26 -16.38 6.20
CA THR A 550 13.63 -17.22 5.19
C THR A 550 12.11 -17.10 5.25
N LEU A 551 11.45 -17.41 4.13
CA LEU A 551 9.98 -17.39 4.07
C LEU A 551 9.38 -18.37 5.10
N LEU A 552 9.99 -19.55 5.27
CA LEU A 552 9.55 -20.55 6.25
C LEU A 552 9.65 -20.01 7.68
N GLU A 553 10.81 -19.45 8.09
CA GLU A 553 10.98 -18.85 9.41
C GLU A 553 9.93 -17.80 9.70
N MET A 554 9.68 -16.92 8.71
CA MET A 554 8.70 -15.84 8.87
C MET A 554 7.27 -16.39 9.01
N MET A 555 6.84 -17.29 8.14
CA MET A 555 5.50 -17.88 8.23
C MET A 555 5.30 -18.67 9.54
N GLN A 556 6.29 -19.43 9.96
CA GLN A 556 6.25 -20.16 11.24
C GLN A 556 6.23 -19.22 12.45
N HIS A 557 6.97 -18.10 12.40
CA HIS A 557 6.87 -17.06 13.41
C HIS A 557 5.45 -16.47 13.50
N LEU A 558 4.90 -16.03 12.36
CA LEU A 558 3.59 -15.38 12.31
C LEU A 558 2.44 -16.30 12.77
N TYR A 559 2.55 -17.61 12.55
CA TYR A 559 1.59 -18.60 13.05
C TYR A 559 1.91 -19.13 14.45
N GLY A 560 3.04 -18.73 15.06
CA GLY A 560 3.46 -19.24 16.36
C GLY A 560 3.85 -20.72 16.34
N THR A 561 4.22 -21.29 15.19
CA THR A 561 4.53 -22.71 15.00
C THR A 561 6.03 -23.00 15.00
N GLY A 562 6.87 -21.98 15.07
CA GLY A 562 8.33 -22.07 15.06
C GLY A 562 8.99 -21.14 16.06
N LYS A 563 10.29 -20.88 15.83
CA LYS A 563 11.06 -19.96 16.65
C LYS A 563 10.46 -18.54 16.53
N ARG A 564 10.25 -17.90 17.69
CA ARG A 564 9.88 -16.50 17.75
C ARG A 564 11.03 -15.63 17.24
N LEU A 565 10.73 -14.69 16.34
CA LEU A 565 11.74 -13.81 15.71
C LEU A 565 11.81 -12.41 16.37
N THR A 566 10.81 -12.06 17.19
CA THR A 566 10.77 -10.80 17.94
C THR A 566 10.93 -11.02 19.44
N PRO A 567 11.41 -10.02 20.21
CA PRO A 567 11.45 -10.09 21.67
C PRO A 567 10.07 -10.39 22.27
N LYS A 568 10.03 -11.09 23.41
CA LYS A 568 8.77 -11.43 24.10
C LYS A 568 8.09 -10.22 24.73
N ASP A 569 8.87 -9.26 25.14
CA ASP A 569 8.47 -8.01 25.79
C ASP A 569 8.20 -6.87 24.81
N LYS A 570 8.20 -7.18 23.50
CA LYS A 570 7.79 -6.25 22.47
C LYS A 570 6.35 -5.76 22.75
N PRO A 571 6.06 -4.44 22.67
CA PRO A 571 4.69 -3.95 22.72
C PRO A 571 3.81 -4.61 21.65
N SER A 572 2.55 -4.83 21.99
CA SER A 572 1.58 -5.31 20.98
C SER A 572 1.39 -4.30 19.85
N ALA A 573 0.91 -4.77 18.71
CA ALA A 573 0.57 -3.90 17.57
C ALA A 573 -0.42 -2.78 17.97
N PHE A 574 -1.31 -3.08 18.90
CA PHE A 574 -2.34 -2.14 19.37
C PHE A 574 -1.78 -1.06 20.29
N GLU A 575 -0.81 -1.39 21.16
CA GLU A 575 -0.08 -0.41 21.97
C GLU A 575 0.80 0.50 21.10
N VAL A 576 1.41 -0.04 20.05
CA VAL A 576 2.15 0.75 19.06
C VAL A 576 1.21 1.72 18.33
N GLU A 577 0.05 1.25 17.92
CA GLU A 577 -0.98 2.06 17.27
C GLU A 577 -1.47 3.21 18.17
N GLU A 578 -1.75 2.93 19.45
CA GLU A 578 -2.12 3.97 20.44
C GLU A 578 -1.04 5.03 20.61
N ARG A 579 0.23 4.62 20.65
CA ARG A 579 1.36 5.57 20.76
C ARG A 579 1.46 6.45 19.51
N LEU A 580 1.30 5.88 18.32
CA LEU A 580 1.28 6.63 17.07
C LEU A 580 0.15 7.67 17.06
N LEU A 581 -1.04 7.30 17.54
CA LEU A 581 -2.18 8.20 17.64
C LEU A 581 -1.91 9.35 18.64
N LYS A 582 -1.37 9.03 19.81
CA LYS A 582 -1.03 10.05 20.82
C LYS A 582 0.02 11.03 20.31
N ASN A 583 1.09 10.54 19.69
CA ASN A 583 2.17 11.38 19.16
C ASN A 583 1.72 12.29 18.02
N ALA A 584 0.72 11.90 17.29
CA ALA A 584 0.20 12.67 16.18
C ALA A 584 -0.81 13.75 16.58
N LEU A 585 -1.38 13.64 17.79
CA LEU A 585 -2.29 14.63 18.35
C LEU A 585 -1.57 15.74 19.15
N LEU A 586 -0.27 15.55 19.43
CA LEU A 586 0.64 16.53 20.02
C LEU A 586 1.31 17.39 18.95
#